data_90186a3fe84fa1a4ad81a83e57db2121
#
_entry.id   90186a3fe84fa1a4ad81a83e57db2121
#
_cell.length_a   1.000
_cell.length_b   1.000
_cell.length_c   1.000
_cell.angle_alpha   90.00
_cell.angle_beta   90.00
_cell.angle_gamma   90.00
#
_symmetry.space_group_name_H-M   'P 1'
#
loop_
_entity.id
_entity.type
_entity.pdbx_description
1 polymer ?
#
loop_
_entity_poly.entity_id
_entity_poly.type
_entity_poly.pdbx_seq_one_letter_code
_entity_poly.pdbx_strand_id
1 'polypeptide(L)'
;MQIMIFYYFSLALLGAIMGSFVGALTWRMKRGLNWLSGRSECEHCHHRLAPTDMIPIISYLGLGGRCRYCHKRIGRLALRLEVLTCLSFVLSGVFFPSVLEHVWRDPSITLGIACTPTGIWCRSSGLAWLAFGLWLACLVLMVALFVYDLRWRKLPNRLVFPLIGLSLVYSLVTLPVLHGGGVGGWLMAVAGGMAPIAGIYGAIYLSSRGKLVGLGDVKLGLAIGLLVPQWWLGLVILFLANLLATLVSLPALLRHRLKRTSSIPFGPYLIVATYLVFLLSWLIQPTLQSFFTL
;
A
#
# COMPACT_ATOMS: atom_id res chain seq x y z
N MET A 1 -22.16 18.28 -6.34
CA MET A 1 -21.10 18.27 -7.39
C MET A 1 -19.82 18.96 -6.92
N GLN A 2 -19.86 20.20 -6.41
CA GLN A 2 -18.67 20.94 -5.97
C GLN A 2 -17.90 20.26 -4.83
N ILE A 3 -18.56 19.73 -3.81
CA ILE A 3 -17.92 19.03 -2.66
C ILE A 3 -17.15 17.80 -3.13
N MET A 4 -17.70 17.05 -4.10
CA MET A 4 -17.03 15.86 -4.66
C MET A 4 -15.77 16.21 -5.42
N ILE A 5 -15.84 17.26 -6.26
CA ILE A 5 -14.68 17.74 -7.01
C ILE A 5 -13.58 18.16 -6.03
N PHE A 6 -13.93 18.90 -4.99
CA PHE A 6 -13.00 19.31 -3.94
C PHE A 6 -12.38 18.12 -3.20
N TYR A 7 -13.18 17.10 -2.86
CA TYR A 7 -12.71 15.89 -2.20
C TYR A 7 -11.67 15.13 -3.04
N TYR A 8 -11.99 14.81 -4.30
CA TYR A 8 -11.06 14.09 -5.17
C TYR A 8 -9.83 14.92 -5.52
N PHE A 9 -9.99 16.23 -5.70
CA PHE A 9 -8.87 17.13 -5.90
C PHE A 9 -7.92 17.13 -4.70
N SER A 10 -8.45 17.19 -3.49
CA SER A 10 -7.67 17.15 -2.24
C SER A 10 -6.90 15.81 -2.11
N LEU A 11 -7.53 14.69 -2.43
CA LEU A 11 -6.87 13.38 -2.46
C LEU A 11 -5.77 13.31 -3.51
N ALA A 12 -6.03 13.82 -4.72
CA ALA A 12 -5.04 13.86 -5.79
C ALA A 12 -3.80 14.68 -5.39
N LEU A 13 -4.04 15.86 -4.83
CA LEU A 13 -2.97 16.74 -4.34
C LEU A 13 -2.18 16.08 -3.21
N LEU A 14 -2.87 15.55 -2.21
CA LEU A 14 -2.23 14.86 -1.08
C LEU A 14 -1.43 13.65 -1.58
N GLY A 15 -1.98 12.84 -2.49
CA GLY A 15 -1.30 11.69 -3.08
C GLY A 15 -0.04 12.09 -3.85
N ALA A 16 -0.08 13.17 -4.62
CA ALA A 16 1.07 13.68 -5.35
C ALA A 16 2.18 14.18 -4.41
N ILE A 17 1.81 14.90 -3.33
CA ILE A 17 2.74 15.36 -2.28
C ILE A 17 3.40 14.16 -1.59
N MET A 18 2.61 13.13 -1.22
CA MET A 18 3.12 11.92 -0.58
C MET A 18 4.04 11.13 -1.52
N GLY A 19 3.74 11.09 -2.83
CA GLY A 19 4.61 10.48 -3.83
C GLY A 19 5.99 11.16 -3.92
N SER A 20 6.01 12.49 -3.94
CA SER A 20 7.24 13.28 -3.89
C SER A 20 8.01 13.04 -2.59
N PHE A 21 7.32 13.01 -1.46
CA PHE A 21 7.91 12.69 -0.14
C PHE A 21 8.54 11.30 -0.13
N VAL A 22 7.85 10.26 -0.64
CA VAL A 22 8.36 8.88 -0.73
C VAL A 22 9.64 8.81 -1.55
N GLY A 23 9.71 9.55 -2.66
CA GLY A 23 10.92 9.66 -3.47
C GLY A 23 12.11 10.18 -2.68
N ALA A 24 11.92 11.29 -1.95
CA ALA A 24 12.95 11.89 -1.11
C ALA A 24 13.33 10.99 0.09
N LEU A 25 12.33 10.38 0.74
CA LEU A 25 12.49 9.48 1.88
C LEU A 25 13.38 8.29 1.53
N THR A 26 13.04 7.56 0.47
CA THR A 26 13.75 6.36 0.05
C THR A 26 15.19 6.67 -0.37
N TRP A 27 15.41 7.79 -1.04
CA TRP A 27 16.72 8.26 -1.44
C TRP A 27 17.61 8.61 -0.22
N ARG A 28 17.08 9.37 0.75
CA ARG A 28 17.79 9.73 1.98
C ARG A 28 18.13 8.51 2.84
N MET A 29 17.15 7.62 3.02
CA MET A 29 17.36 6.39 3.79
C MET A 29 18.49 5.54 3.21
N LYS A 30 18.60 5.44 1.87
CA LYS A 30 19.68 4.69 1.21
C LYS A 30 21.05 5.30 1.48
N ARG A 31 21.14 6.62 1.60
CA ARG A 31 22.39 7.35 1.90
C ARG A 31 22.70 7.44 3.39
N GLY A 32 21.87 6.89 4.26
CA GLY A 32 22.05 7.00 5.72
C GLY A 32 21.79 8.41 6.27
N LEU A 33 21.19 9.30 5.45
CA LEU A 33 20.85 10.66 5.85
C LEU A 33 19.61 10.67 6.73
N ASN A 34 19.47 11.73 7.54
CA ASN A 34 18.24 11.93 8.30
C ASN A 34 17.06 12.14 7.34
N TRP A 35 16.03 11.30 7.50
CA TRP A 35 14.89 11.29 6.59
C TRP A 35 13.82 12.34 6.93
N LEU A 36 13.79 12.84 8.17
CA LEU A 36 12.87 13.87 8.65
C LEU A 36 13.41 15.29 8.47
N SER A 37 14.72 15.47 8.65
CA SER A 37 15.35 16.77 8.57
C SER A 37 16.25 16.86 7.35
N GLY A 38 16.09 17.94 6.60
CA GLY A 38 16.91 18.24 5.42
C GLY A 38 16.10 18.86 4.31
N ARG A 39 16.71 19.76 3.57
CA ARG A 39 16.11 20.40 2.40
C ARG A 39 16.32 19.51 1.17
N SER A 40 15.39 19.59 0.22
CA SER A 40 15.53 18.93 -1.07
C SER A 40 16.63 19.63 -1.88
N GLU A 41 17.50 18.83 -2.49
CA GLU A 41 18.62 19.30 -3.31
C GLU A 41 18.69 18.53 -4.63
N CYS A 42 19.29 19.13 -5.63
CA CYS A 42 19.53 18.46 -6.90
C CYS A 42 20.61 17.39 -6.75
N GLU A 43 20.40 16.18 -7.26
CA GLU A 43 21.38 15.08 -7.21
C GLU A 43 22.68 15.38 -7.97
N HIS A 44 22.68 16.36 -8.88
CA HIS A 44 23.82 16.66 -9.75
C HIS A 44 24.61 17.89 -9.32
N CYS A 45 23.92 18.99 -8.97
CA CYS A 45 24.62 20.24 -8.61
C CYS A 45 24.53 20.57 -7.13
N HIS A 46 23.82 19.76 -6.33
CA HIS A 46 23.61 19.95 -4.89
C HIS A 46 22.99 21.30 -4.52
N HIS A 47 22.45 22.02 -5.51
CA HIS A 47 21.73 23.25 -5.27
C HIS A 47 20.41 22.95 -4.54
N ARG A 48 20.08 23.75 -3.54
CA ARG A 48 18.81 23.63 -2.79
C ARG A 48 17.63 23.99 -3.68
N LEU A 49 16.63 23.14 -3.71
CA LEU A 49 15.43 23.38 -4.52
C LEU A 49 14.55 24.44 -3.87
N ALA A 50 14.03 25.36 -4.69
CA ALA A 50 13.02 26.32 -4.25
C ALA A 50 11.67 25.62 -4.01
N PRO A 51 10.77 26.19 -3.20
CA PRO A 51 9.42 25.61 -2.98
C PRO A 51 8.64 25.38 -4.30
N THR A 52 8.81 26.27 -5.28
CA THR A 52 8.20 26.13 -6.61
C THR A 52 8.73 24.94 -7.40
N ASP A 53 9.98 24.52 -7.16
CA ASP A 53 10.58 23.36 -7.82
C ASP A 53 10.13 22.03 -7.19
N MET A 54 9.46 22.11 -6.03
CA MET A 54 8.96 20.96 -5.28
C MET A 54 7.46 20.72 -5.47
N ILE A 55 6.77 21.53 -6.28
CA ILE A 55 5.35 21.31 -6.60
C ILE A 55 5.25 20.03 -7.43
N PRO A 56 4.61 18.95 -6.89
CA PRO A 56 4.59 17.65 -7.54
C PRO A 56 3.96 17.74 -8.93
N ILE A 57 4.47 16.95 -9.87
CA ILE A 57 4.01 16.86 -11.26
C ILE A 57 4.22 18.17 -12.03
N ILE A 58 3.70 19.30 -11.52
CA ILE A 58 3.71 20.60 -12.20
C ILE A 58 5.14 21.11 -12.43
N SER A 59 6.00 21.06 -11.40
CA SER A 59 7.39 21.51 -11.54
C SER A 59 8.17 20.66 -12.52
N TYR A 60 7.97 19.33 -12.50
CA TYR A 60 8.62 18.42 -13.42
C TYR A 60 8.22 18.70 -14.88
N LEU A 61 6.92 18.88 -15.13
CA LEU A 61 6.41 19.18 -16.47
C LEU A 61 6.83 20.56 -16.94
N GLY A 62 6.72 21.59 -16.09
CA GLY A 62 7.10 22.97 -16.41
C GLY A 62 8.59 23.15 -16.69
N LEU A 63 9.45 22.35 -16.06
CA LEU A 63 10.91 22.37 -16.28
C LEU A 63 11.34 21.35 -17.36
N GLY A 64 10.44 20.67 -18.03
CA GLY A 64 10.74 19.65 -19.02
C GLY A 64 11.59 18.49 -18.48
N GLY A 65 11.44 18.15 -17.19
CA GLY A 65 12.19 17.09 -16.52
C GLY A 65 13.68 17.42 -16.32
N ARG A 66 14.03 18.71 -16.25
CA ARG A 66 15.39 19.20 -16.05
C ARG A 66 15.51 20.06 -14.78
N CYS A 67 16.67 20.04 -14.18
CA CYS A 67 16.95 20.93 -13.06
C CYS A 67 16.99 22.40 -13.54
N ARG A 68 16.34 23.31 -12.81
CA ARG A 68 16.34 24.75 -13.12
C ARG A 68 17.74 25.38 -13.14
N TYR A 69 18.65 24.87 -12.29
CA TYR A 69 19.97 25.47 -12.06
C TYR A 69 21.07 24.87 -12.94
N CYS A 70 21.12 23.55 -13.10
CA CYS A 70 22.17 22.89 -13.87
C CYS A 70 21.70 22.26 -15.18
N HIS A 71 20.42 22.35 -15.50
CA HIS A 71 19.76 21.85 -16.72
C HIS A 71 19.94 20.34 -16.97
N LYS A 72 20.57 19.59 -16.06
CA LYS A 72 20.67 18.13 -16.15
C LYS A 72 19.31 17.48 -15.96
N ARG A 73 19.09 16.35 -16.65
CA ARG A 73 17.82 15.60 -16.61
C ARG A 73 17.57 15.03 -15.21
N ILE A 74 16.37 15.27 -14.68
CA ILE A 74 15.86 14.64 -13.45
C ILE A 74 15.29 13.26 -13.83
N GLY A 75 15.58 12.25 -13.03
CA GLY A 75 15.07 10.90 -13.27
C GLY A 75 13.54 10.84 -13.28
N ARG A 76 12.96 10.08 -14.22
CA ARG A 76 11.49 9.92 -14.36
C ARG A 76 10.83 9.22 -13.16
N LEU A 77 11.62 8.70 -12.21
CA LEU A 77 11.08 7.97 -11.07
C LEU A 77 10.23 8.88 -10.17
N ALA A 78 10.70 10.11 -9.90
CA ALA A 78 9.95 11.06 -9.06
C ALA A 78 8.55 11.30 -9.64
N LEU A 79 8.46 11.66 -10.94
CA LEU A 79 7.18 11.85 -11.60
C LEU A 79 6.29 10.61 -11.55
N ARG A 80 6.86 9.41 -11.80
CA ARG A 80 6.09 8.16 -11.73
C ARG A 80 5.52 7.91 -10.34
N LEU A 81 6.28 8.20 -9.29
CA LEU A 81 5.83 8.04 -7.91
C LEU A 81 4.71 9.03 -7.59
N GLU A 82 4.87 10.28 -7.98
CA GLU A 82 3.87 11.32 -7.77
C GLU A 82 2.54 10.96 -8.46
N VAL A 83 2.60 10.52 -9.72
CA VAL A 83 1.41 10.10 -10.48
C VAL A 83 0.79 8.82 -9.91
N LEU A 84 1.60 7.78 -9.63
CA LEU A 84 1.09 6.52 -9.09
C LEU A 84 0.44 6.71 -7.72
N THR A 85 1.06 7.49 -6.83
CA THR A 85 0.50 7.74 -5.50
C THR A 85 -0.74 8.62 -5.58
N CYS A 86 -0.75 9.63 -6.46
CA CYS A 86 -1.92 10.44 -6.77
C CYS A 86 -3.11 9.55 -7.19
N LEU A 87 -2.91 8.69 -8.18
CA LEU A 87 -3.94 7.75 -8.66
C LEU A 87 -4.39 6.79 -7.56
N SER A 88 -3.44 6.25 -6.79
CA SER A 88 -3.77 5.32 -5.69
C SER A 88 -4.61 5.98 -4.61
N PHE A 89 -4.38 7.25 -4.29
CA PHE A 89 -5.19 8.00 -3.32
C PHE A 89 -6.60 8.26 -3.84
N VAL A 90 -6.73 8.70 -5.08
CA VAL A 90 -8.04 8.93 -5.71
C VAL A 90 -8.84 7.63 -5.80
N LEU A 91 -8.23 6.55 -6.29
CA LEU A 91 -8.89 5.23 -6.36
C LEU A 91 -9.28 4.72 -4.97
N SER A 92 -8.41 4.89 -3.96
CA SER A 92 -8.78 4.55 -2.58
C SER A 92 -9.99 5.35 -2.12
N GLY A 93 -10.07 6.64 -2.42
CA GLY A 93 -11.23 7.48 -2.08
C GLY A 93 -12.52 7.08 -2.78
N VAL A 94 -12.42 6.53 -4.01
CA VAL A 94 -13.59 6.01 -4.76
C VAL A 94 -14.08 4.69 -4.17
N PHE A 95 -13.16 3.76 -3.88
CA PHE A 95 -13.52 2.38 -3.53
C PHE A 95 -13.62 2.12 -2.02
N PHE A 96 -13.01 2.96 -1.17
CA PHE A 96 -13.02 2.75 0.28
C PHE A 96 -14.43 2.66 0.90
N PRO A 97 -15.42 3.46 0.50
CA PRO A 97 -16.80 3.32 0.99
C PRO A 97 -17.38 1.94 0.70
N SER A 98 -17.18 1.44 -0.53
CA SER A 98 -17.64 0.10 -0.93
C SER A 98 -16.90 -1.00 -0.19
N VAL A 99 -15.61 -0.83 0.09
CA VAL A 99 -14.83 -1.75 0.92
C VAL A 99 -15.39 -1.78 2.34
N LEU A 100 -15.65 -0.64 2.94
CA LEU A 100 -16.27 -0.57 4.26
C LEU A 100 -17.63 -1.26 4.27
N GLU A 101 -18.46 -1.07 3.26
CA GLU A 101 -19.80 -1.63 3.18
C GLU A 101 -19.79 -3.15 2.98
N HIS A 102 -18.94 -3.68 2.12
CA HIS A 102 -18.97 -5.10 1.72
C HIS A 102 -18.01 -5.99 2.51
N VAL A 103 -16.80 -5.50 2.77
CA VAL A 103 -15.79 -6.27 3.54
C VAL A 103 -16.13 -6.29 5.02
N TRP A 104 -16.92 -5.29 5.47
CA TRP A 104 -17.09 -4.96 6.86
C TRP A 104 -18.56 -5.01 7.28
N ARG A 105 -19.42 -5.56 6.48
CA ARG A 105 -20.83 -5.72 6.81
C ARG A 105 -21.06 -7.00 7.63
N ASP A 106 -21.10 -6.85 8.93
CA ASP A 106 -21.87 -7.77 9.76
C ASP A 106 -23.30 -7.22 9.83
N PRO A 107 -24.33 -7.95 9.35
CA PRO A 107 -25.71 -7.49 9.40
C PRO A 107 -26.23 -7.22 10.82
N SER A 108 -25.52 -7.68 11.85
CA SER A 108 -25.87 -7.45 13.26
C SER A 108 -25.38 -6.11 13.82
N ILE A 109 -24.47 -5.41 13.10
CA ILE A 109 -23.92 -4.12 13.55
C ILE A 109 -24.30 -3.04 12.55
N THR A 110 -25.47 -2.48 12.69
CA THR A 110 -25.87 -1.25 12.03
C THR A 110 -25.08 -0.06 12.63
N LEU A 111 -23.90 0.14 12.11
CA LEU A 111 -23.20 1.43 12.23
C LEU A 111 -23.98 2.46 11.44
N GLY A 112 -25.13 2.92 11.80
CA GLY A 112 -25.86 4.08 11.25
C GLY A 112 -25.42 4.62 9.86
N ILE A 113 -24.74 3.82 9.05
CA ILE A 113 -24.22 4.11 7.72
C ILE A 113 -25.25 3.59 6.73
N ALA A 114 -26.38 4.28 6.65
CA ALA A 114 -27.31 4.09 5.55
C ALA A 114 -26.72 4.76 4.31
N CYS A 115 -25.98 4.01 3.49
CA CYS A 115 -25.45 4.52 2.25
C CYS A 115 -26.48 4.35 1.14
N THR A 116 -26.92 5.46 0.56
CA THR A 116 -27.64 5.43 -0.71
C THR A 116 -26.65 5.33 -1.86
N PRO A 117 -26.99 4.67 -2.99
CA PRO A 117 -26.06 4.45 -4.12
C PRO A 117 -25.48 5.73 -4.74
N THR A 118 -26.02 6.90 -4.39
CA THR A 118 -25.64 8.20 -4.94
C THR A 118 -24.99 9.13 -3.90
N GLY A 119 -24.92 8.74 -2.62
CA GLY A 119 -24.38 9.56 -1.54
C GLY A 119 -22.99 9.12 -1.15
N ILE A 120 -21.99 9.90 -1.54
CA ILE A 120 -20.55 9.58 -1.36
C ILE A 120 -20.16 9.46 0.11
N TRP A 121 -20.87 10.03 1.03
CA TRP A 121 -20.62 9.95 2.46
C TRP A 121 -21.94 10.07 3.23
N CYS A 122 -22.55 8.92 3.43
CA CYS A 122 -23.60 8.84 4.43
C CYS A 122 -22.96 9.05 5.79
N ARG A 123 -23.59 9.85 6.61
CA ARG A 123 -23.34 10.21 8.01
C ARG A 123 -22.23 9.35 8.64
N SER A 124 -20.99 9.57 8.15
CA SER A 124 -19.83 8.76 8.49
C SER A 124 -19.46 9.05 9.94
N SER A 125 -19.43 8.01 10.73
CA SER A 125 -18.82 8.11 12.06
C SER A 125 -17.37 8.58 11.89
N GLY A 126 -16.86 9.40 12.82
CA GLY A 126 -15.45 9.84 12.79
C GLY A 126 -14.46 8.68 12.67
N LEU A 127 -14.86 7.47 13.10
CA LEU A 127 -14.10 6.23 12.95
C LEU A 127 -13.87 5.80 11.49
N ALA A 128 -14.84 6.01 10.58
CA ALA A 128 -14.65 5.69 9.17
C ALA A 128 -13.60 6.61 8.52
N TRP A 129 -13.62 7.90 8.88
CA TRP A 129 -12.58 8.84 8.42
C TRP A 129 -11.21 8.53 9.01
N LEU A 130 -11.16 8.13 10.29
CA LEU A 130 -9.92 7.68 10.93
C LEU A 130 -9.38 6.43 10.23
N ALA A 131 -10.23 5.43 9.96
CA ALA A 131 -9.85 4.22 9.24
C ALA A 131 -9.32 4.55 7.83
N PHE A 132 -9.98 5.47 7.11
CA PHE A 132 -9.51 5.91 5.79
C PHE A 132 -8.15 6.60 5.88
N GLY A 133 -7.96 7.51 6.84
CA GLY A 133 -6.66 8.17 7.07
C GLY A 133 -5.54 7.17 7.39
N LEU A 134 -5.83 6.17 8.24
CA LEU A 134 -4.89 5.09 8.57
C LEU A 134 -4.56 4.23 7.34
N TRP A 135 -5.56 3.90 6.51
CA TRP A 135 -5.35 3.21 5.25
C TRP A 135 -4.40 3.99 4.32
N LEU A 136 -4.65 5.30 4.13
CA LEU A 136 -3.78 6.15 3.30
C LEU A 136 -2.35 6.23 3.86
N ALA A 137 -2.19 6.29 5.18
CA ALA A 137 -0.86 6.26 5.82
C ALA A 137 -0.14 4.93 5.59
N CYS A 138 -0.86 3.79 5.70
CA CYS A 138 -0.32 2.47 5.35
C CYS A 138 0.07 2.41 3.86
N LEU A 139 -0.75 2.97 2.98
CA LEU A 139 -0.49 3.01 1.54
C LEU A 139 0.81 3.78 1.22
N VAL A 140 1.07 4.91 1.88
CA VAL A 140 2.34 5.66 1.73
C VAL A 140 3.54 4.78 2.10
N LEU A 141 3.47 4.07 3.22
CA LEU A 141 4.55 3.17 3.63
C LEU A 141 4.69 1.97 2.70
N MET A 142 3.60 1.41 2.21
CA MET A 142 3.62 0.35 1.19
C MET A 142 4.28 0.83 -0.10
N VAL A 143 3.96 2.04 -0.59
CA VAL A 143 4.63 2.63 -1.77
C VAL A 143 6.13 2.86 -1.50
N ALA A 144 6.50 3.31 -0.29
CA ALA A 144 7.91 3.47 0.08
C ALA A 144 8.66 2.13 0.09
N LEU A 145 8.06 1.08 0.65
CA LEU A 145 8.61 -0.27 0.64
C LEU A 145 8.69 -0.85 -0.78
N PHE A 146 7.66 -0.66 -1.59
CA PHE A 146 7.63 -1.05 -3.00
C PHE A 146 8.83 -0.46 -3.78
N VAL A 147 9.05 0.84 -3.66
CA VAL A 147 10.18 1.52 -4.33
C VAL A 147 11.52 1.03 -3.80
N TYR A 148 11.62 0.90 -2.47
CA TYR A 148 12.85 0.50 -1.83
C TYR A 148 13.25 -0.93 -2.23
N ASP A 149 12.29 -1.85 -2.27
CA ASP A 149 12.53 -3.24 -2.64
C ASP A 149 12.83 -3.39 -4.14
N LEU A 150 12.11 -2.68 -5.02
CA LEU A 150 12.42 -2.66 -6.45
C LEU A 150 13.85 -2.18 -6.76
N ARG A 151 14.35 -1.19 -6.01
CA ARG A 151 15.67 -0.60 -6.28
C ARG A 151 16.81 -1.35 -5.61
N TRP A 152 16.60 -1.81 -4.39
CA TRP A 152 17.69 -2.35 -3.55
C TRP A 152 17.45 -3.76 -3.03
N ARG A 153 16.32 -4.37 -3.38
CA ARG A 153 15.94 -5.74 -2.98
C ARG A 153 16.06 -5.96 -1.46
N LYS A 154 15.59 -4.96 -0.70
CA LYS A 154 15.62 -4.98 0.76
C LYS A 154 14.37 -4.31 1.31
N LEU A 155 13.81 -4.88 2.36
CA LEU A 155 12.71 -4.30 3.13
C LEU A 155 13.26 -3.74 4.44
N PRO A 156 13.50 -2.41 4.55
CA PRO A 156 14.12 -1.84 5.75
C PRO A 156 13.15 -1.87 6.93
N ASN A 157 13.63 -2.33 8.07
CA ASN A 157 12.85 -2.39 9.31
C ASN A 157 12.28 -1.01 9.71
N ARG A 158 12.99 0.07 9.38
CA ARG A 158 12.55 1.46 9.64
C ARG A 158 11.22 1.82 8.94
N LEU A 159 10.82 1.11 7.88
CA LEU A 159 9.53 1.29 7.19
C LEU A 159 8.56 0.16 7.55
N VAL A 160 9.05 -1.08 7.70
CA VAL A 160 8.20 -2.24 7.98
C VAL A 160 7.57 -2.17 9.37
N PHE A 161 8.32 -1.81 10.41
CA PHE A 161 7.75 -1.72 11.77
C PHE A 161 6.69 -0.62 11.93
N PRO A 162 6.87 0.60 11.41
CA PRO A 162 5.77 1.58 11.39
C PRO A 162 4.55 1.09 10.61
N LEU A 163 4.74 0.38 9.49
CA LEU A 163 3.63 -0.22 8.76
C LEU A 163 2.87 -1.24 9.62
N ILE A 164 3.57 -2.15 10.31
CA ILE A 164 2.94 -3.11 11.24
C ILE A 164 2.16 -2.37 12.33
N GLY A 165 2.76 -1.34 12.94
CA GLY A 165 2.10 -0.54 13.98
C GLY A 165 0.82 0.15 13.48
N LEU A 166 0.89 0.81 12.31
CA LEU A 166 -0.29 1.44 11.71
C LEU A 166 -1.35 0.42 11.29
N SER A 167 -0.94 -0.73 10.75
CA SER A 167 -1.86 -1.83 10.39
C SER A 167 -2.57 -2.39 11.63
N LEU A 168 -1.85 -2.48 12.75
CA LEU A 168 -2.43 -2.88 14.05
C LEU A 168 -3.47 -1.86 14.52
N VAL A 169 -3.14 -0.57 14.50
CA VAL A 169 -4.09 0.48 14.87
C VAL A 169 -5.30 0.47 13.93
N TYR A 170 -5.08 0.29 12.62
CA TYR A 170 -6.15 0.14 11.64
C TYR A 170 -7.06 -1.04 12.00
N SER A 171 -6.53 -2.21 12.32
CA SER A 171 -7.31 -3.38 12.70
C SER A 171 -8.07 -3.16 14.01
N LEU A 172 -7.48 -2.47 14.99
CA LEU A 172 -8.15 -2.12 16.25
C LEU A 172 -9.30 -1.14 16.06
N VAL A 173 -9.19 -0.20 15.11
CA VAL A 173 -10.26 0.76 14.80
C VAL A 173 -11.39 0.10 14.03
N THR A 174 -11.05 -0.82 13.13
CA THR A 174 -12.00 -1.38 12.18
C THR A 174 -12.68 -2.65 12.69
N LEU A 175 -11.97 -3.59 13.31
CA LEU A 175 -12.49 -4.91 13.69
C LEU A 175 -13.49 -4.94 14.87
N PRO A 176 -13.34 -4.17 15.96
CA PRO A 176 -14.33 -4.16 17.05
C PRO A 176 -15.72 -3.72 16.59
N VAL A 177 -15.72 -2.82 15.61
CA VAL A 177 -16.93 -2.30 14.98
C VAL A 177 -17.66 -3.37 14.16
N LEU A 178 -16.95 -4.42 13.76
CA LEU A 178 -17.40 -5.39 12.78
C LEU A 178 -17.87 -6.73 13.35
N HIS A 179 -17.24 -7.17 14.41
CA HIS A 179 -17.40 -8.56 14.83
C HIS A 179 -18.16 -8.72 16.14
N GLY A 180 -18.56 -7.63 16.83
CA GLY A 180 -19.37 -7.75 18.08
C GLY A 180 -18.81 -8.71 19.14
N GLY A 181 -17.78 -9.50 18.79
CA GLY A 181 -17.23 -10.61 19.54
C GLY A 181 -16.20 -10.26 20.60
N GLY A 182 -16.03 -8.99 20.91
CA GLY A 182 -15.03 -8.54 21.87
C GLY A 182 -13.60 -8.88 21.45
N VAL A 183 -12.68 -8.93 22.43
CA VAL A 183 -11.25 -9.19 22.22
C VAL A 183 -10.98 -10.55 21.56
N GLY A 184 -11.76 -11.58 21.90
CA GLY A 184 -11.60 -12.92 21.33
C GLY A 184 -11.90 -12.98 19.84
N GLY A 185 -12.98 -12.34 19.39
CA GLY A 185 -13.33 -12.24 17.97
C GLY A 185 -12.28 -11.45 17.18
N TRP A 186 -11.77 -10.37 17.75
CA TRP A 186 -10.67 -9.60 17.16
C TRP A 186 -9.40 -10.45 16.99
N LEU A 187 -8.98 -11.18 18.04
CA LEU A 187 -7.80 -12.05 17.98
C LEU A 187 -7.94 -13.13 16.90
N MET A 188 -9.11 -13.78 16.80
CA MET A 188 -9.36 -14.79 15.75
C MET A 188 -9.31 -14.20 14.35
N ALA A 189 -9.91 -13.03 14.13
CA ALA A 189 -9.88 -12.36 12.83
C ALA A 189 -8.45 -11.97 12.42
N VAL A 190 -7.69 -11.38 13.34
CA VAL A 190 -6.30 -11.00 13.10
C VAL A 190 -5.42 -12.23 12.84
N ALA A 191 -5.55 -13.29 13.64
CA ALA A 191 -4.84 -14.54 13.41
C ALA A 191 -5.20 -15.16 12.06
N GLY A 192 -6.50 -15.16 11.71
CA GLY A 192 -6.99 -15.62 10.41
C GLY A 192 -6.39 -14.85 9.24
N GLY A 193 -6.32 -13.52 9.32
CA GLY A 193 -5.72 -12.68 8.27
C GLY A 193 -4.21 -12.86 8.13
N MET A 194 -3.50 -13.06 9.24
CA MET A 194 -2.04 -13.26 9.23
C MET A 194 -1.63 -14.67 8.76
N ALA A 195 -2.43 -15.70 9.07
CA ALA A 195 -2.07 -17.09 8.81
C ALA A 195 -1.75 -17.39 7.33
N PRO A 196 -2.50 -16.93 6.33
CA PRO A 196 -2.22 -17.23 4.93
C PRO A 196 -0.90 -16.65 4.44
N ILE A 197 -0.59 -15.40 4.77
CA ILE A 197 0.58 -14.72 4.21
C ILE A 197 1.77 -14.90 5.14
N ALA A 198 1.70 -14.39 6.36
CA ALA A 198 2.81 -14.44 7.31
C ALA A 198 3.08 -15.87 7.79
N GLY A 199 2.03 -16.69 7.97
CA GLY A 199 2.16 -18.08 8.40
C GLY A 199 2.83 -18.95 7.35
N ILE A 200 2.36 -18.92 6.08
CA ILE A 200 2.95 -19.72 5.00
C ILE A 200 4.39 -19.27 4.71
N TYR A 201 4.63 -17.97 4.57
CA TYR A 201 5.99 -17.48 4.35
C TYR A 201 6.90 -17.67 5.56
N GLY A 202 6.37 -17.57 6.77
CA GLY A 202 7.10 -17.91 7.99
C GLY A 202 7.52 -19.38 8.04
N ALA A 203 6.61 -20.30 7.69
CA ALA A 203 6.92 -21.73 7.59
C ALA A 203 7.99 -22.02 6.52
N ILE A 204 7.90 -21.39 5.34
CA ILE A 204 8.92 -21.52 4.28
C ILE A 204 10.25 -20.92 4.75
N TYR A 205 10.25 -19.77 5.43
CA TYR A 205 11.45 -19.16 5.99
C TYR A 205 12.14 -20.08 6.99
N LEU A 206 11.39 -20.64 7.93
CA LEU A 206 11.92 -21.54 8.96
C LEU A 206 12.46 -22.84 8.36
N SER A 207 11.72 -23.48 7.45
CA SER A 207 12.13 -24.73 6.80
C SER A 207 13.33 -24.55 5.89
N SER A 208 13.41 -23.44 5.17
CA SER A 208 14.51 -23.11 4.26
C SER A 208 15.71 -22.43 4.92
N ARG A 209 15.60 -22.09 6.22
CA ARG A 209 16.57 -21.26 6.93
C ARG A 209 16.85 -19.93 6.22
N GLY A 210 15.79 -19.31 5.68
CA GLY A 210 15.87 -18.04 4.97
C GLY A 210 16.46 -18.08 3.56
N LYS A 211 16.65 -19.26 2.97
CA LYS A 211 17.20 -19.40 1.61
C LYS A 211 16.18 -19.12 0.51
N LEU A 212 14.90 -19.43 0.74
CA LEU A 212 13.84 -19.29 -0.27
C LEU A 212 13.07 -17.98 -0.11
N VAL A 213 12.74 -17.57 1.10
CA VAL A 213 11.96 -16.37 1.42
C VAL A 213 12.71 -15.52 2.44
N GLY A 214 12.72 -14.22 2.25
CA GLY A 214 13.34 -13.27 3.17
C GLY A 214 12.47 -13.01 4.41
N LEU A 215 13.09 -12.77 5.57
CA LEU A 215 12.36 -12.37 6.79
C LEU A 215 11.57 -11.05 6.58
N GLY A 216 12.01 -10.21 5.63
CA GLY A 216 11.30 -8.99 5.25
C GLY A 216 9.90 -9.26 4.70
N ASP A 217 9.77 -10.28 3.84
CA ASP A 217 8.49 -10.66 3.24
C ASP A 217 7.52 -11.24 4.28
N VAL A 218 8.04 -11.99 5.28
CA VAL A 218 7.25 -12.47 6.41
C VAL A 218 6.69 -11.31 7.24
N LYS A 219 7.53 -10.31 7.55
CA LYS A 219 7.10 -9.10 8.28
C LYS A 219 6.09 -8.28 7.49
N LEU A 220 6.31 -8.14 6.17
CA LEU A 220 5.36 -7.46 5.29
C LEU A 220 4.03 -8.23 5.25
N GLY A 221 4.08 -9.55 5.16
CA GLY A 221 2.89 -10.43 5.22
C GLY A 221 2.12 -10.27 6.53
N LEU A 222 2.81 -10.06 7.66
CA LEU A 222 2.18 -9.78 8.95
C LEU A 222 1.43 -8.43 8.91
N ALA A 223 2.05 -7.37 8.37
CA ALA A 223 1.38 -6.08 8.23
C ALA A 223 0.14 -6.17 7.33
N ILE A 224 0.23 -6.89 6.22
CA ILE A 224 -0.88 -7.07 5.29
C ILE A 224 -2.01 -7.90 5.93
N GLY A 225 -1.68 -8.95 6.67
CA GLY A 225 -2.67 -9.75 7.39
C GLY A 225 -3.44 -8.97 8.46
N LEU A 226 -2.80 -7.96 9.08
CA LEU A 226 -3.46 -7.01 9.97
C LEU A 226 -4.40 -6.05 9.22
N LEU A 227 -4.07 -5.67 7.99
CA LEU A 227 -4.92 -4.83 7.13
C LEU A 227 -6.12 -5.59 6.55
N VAL A 228 -5.96 -6.90 6.34
CA VAL A 228 -6.96 -7.75 5.69
C VAL A 228 -7.24 -8.95 6.60
N PRO A 229 -8.19 -8.83 7.54
CA PRO A 229 -8.43 -9.84 8.57
C PRO A 229 -9.11 -11.11 8.07
N GLN A 230 -9.66 -11.10 6.84
CA GLN A 230 -10.30 -12.28 6.26
C GLN A 230 -9.22 -13.23 5.70
N TRP A 231 -9.17 -14.46 6.23
CA TRP A 231 -8.20 -15.49 5.85
C TRP A 231 -8.22 -15.82 4.33
N TRP A 232 -9.41 -15.87 3.73
CA TRP A 232 -9.57 -16.18 2.32
C TRP A 232 -9.07 -15.04 1.39
N LEU A 233 -9.23 -13.76 1.79
CA LEU A 233 -8.62 -12.64 1.07
C LEU A 233 -7.08 -12.68 1.15
N GLY A 234 -6.53 -13.11 2.29
CA GLY A 234 -5.11 -13.37 2.44
C GLY A 234 -4.59 -14.42 1.44
N LEU A 235 -5.37 -15.50 1.20
CA LEU A 235 -5.04 -16.50 0.17
C LEU A 235 -5.13 -15.92 -1.24
N VAL A 236 -6.12 -15.10 -1.55
CA VAL A 236 -6.25 -14.41 -2.85
C VAL A 236 -5.06 -13.48 -3.08
N ILE A 237 -4.65 -12.70 -2.07
CA ILE A 237 -3.48 -11.83 -2.15
C ILE A 237 -2.22 -12.67 -2.42
N LEU A 238 -2.04 -13.76 -1.69
CA LEU A 238 -0.89 -14.65 -1.86
C LEU A 238 -0.84 -15.25 -3.27
N PHE A 239 -1.98 -15.76 -3.74
CA PHE A 239 -2.10 -16.31 -5.10
C PHE A 239 -1.78 -15.25 -6.16
N LEU A 240 -2.41 -14.07 -6.06
CA LEU A 240 -2.24 -12.99 -7.02
C LEU A 240 -0.79 -12.45 -7.03
N ALA A 241 -0.15 -12.35 -5.86
CA ALA A 241 1.24 -11.92 -5.76
C ALA A 241 2.18 -12.91 -6.48
N ASN A 242 1.99 -14.22 -6.27
CA ASN A 242 2.77 -15.25 -6.96
C ASN A 242 2.50 -15.27 -8.47
N LEU A 243 1.24 -15.10 -8.87
CA LEU A 243 0.86 -15.01 -10.28
C LEU A 243 1.55 -13.82 -10.97
N LEU A 244 1.48 -12.63 -10.36
CA LEU A 244 2.13 -11.42 -10.89
C LEU A 244 3.65 -11.59 -10.94
N ALA A 245 4.26 -12.13 -9.90
CA ALA A 245 5.70 -12.41 -9.88
C ALA A 245 6.10 -13.36 -11.01
N THR A 246 5.31 -14.40 -11.25
CA THR A 246 5.54 -15.37 -12.32
C THR A 246 5.38 -14.73 -13.69
N LEU A 247 4.30 -14.00 -13.93
CA LEU A 247 4.03 -13.33 -15.22
C LEU A 247 5.13 -12.33 -15.60
N VAL A 248 5.68 -11.60 -14.62
CA VAL A 248 6.75 -10.62 -14.87
C VAL A 248 8.11 -11.30 -15.04
N SER A 249 8.40 -12.37 -14.28
CA SER A 249 9.71 -13.02 -14.29
C SER A 249 9.87 -14.08 -15.38
N LEU A 250 8.78 -14.74 -15.78
CA LEU A 250 8.79 -15.81 -16.77
C LEU A 250 9.38 -15.40 -18.14
N PRO A 251 8.99 -14.24 -18.74
CA PRO A 251 9.59 -13.81 -20.01
C PRO A 251 11.09 -13.55 -19.91
N ALA A 252 11.55 -13.04 -18.76
CA ALA A 252 12.98 -12.79 -18.55
C ALA A 252 13.76 -14.10 -18.32
N LEU A 253 13.13 -15.09 -17.72
CA LEU A 253 13.69 -16.43 -17.53
C LEU A 253 13.77 -17.19 -18.88
N LEU A 254 12.70 -17.16 -19.68
CA LEU A 254 12.65 -17.80 -21.01
C LEU A 254 13.67 -17.21 -21.98
N ARG A 255 13.93 -15.90 -21.87
CA ARG A 255 14.96 -15.21 -22.68
C ARG A 255 16.37 -15.35 -22.11
N HIS A 256 16.60 -16.24 -21.13
CA HIS A 256 17.88 -16.46 -20.45
C HIS A 256 18.51 -15.19 -19.83
N ARG A 257 17.71 -14.13 -19.61
CA ARG A 257 18.17 -12.90 -18.96
C ARG A 257 18.23 -13.03 -17.43
N LEU A 258 17.52 -14.00 -16.86
CA LEU A 258 17.53 -14.36 -15.44
C LEU A 258 18.01 -15.80 -15.30
N LYS A 259 18.87 -16.05 -14.33
CA LYS A 259 19.25 -17.42 -13.92
C LYS A 259 18.20 -17.94 -12.92
N ARG A 260 17.99 -19.26 -12.84
CA ARG A 260 17.09 -19.89 -11.86
C ARG A 260 17.44 -19.54 -10.40
N THR A 261 18.69 -19.15 -10.15
CA THR A 261 19.21 -18.73 -8.84
C THR A 261 19.09 -17.20 -8.59
N SER A 262 18.56 -16.44 -9.57
CA SER A 262 18.42 -14.98 -9.41
C SER A 262 17.35 -14.66 -8.36
N SER A 263 17.70 -13.87 -7.35
CA SER A 263 16.74 -13.36 -6.39
C SER A 263 15.83 -12.34 -7.05
N ILE A 264 14.51 -12.56 -6.97
CA ILE A 264 13.47 -11.63 -7.42
C ILE A 264 12.89 -10.93 -6.20
N PRO A 265 12.77 -9.59 -6.19
CA PRO A 265 12.13 -8.89 -5.10
C PRO A 265 10.64 -9.26 -5.08
N PHE A 266 10.18 -9.90 -4.00
CA PHE A 266 8.81 -10.37 -3.89
C PHE A 266 7.86 -9.32 -3.29
N GLY A 267 8.38 -8.46 -2.40
CA GLY A 267 7.62 -7.40 -1.74
C GLY A 267 6.76 -6.54 -2.67
N PRO A 268 7.27 -6.09 -3.84
CA PRO A 268 6.50 -5.31 -4.79
C PRO A 268 5.23 -6.01 -5.28
N TYR A 269 5.31 -7.30 -5.58
CA TYR A 269 4.16 -8.07 -6.06
C TYR A 269 3.13 -8.27 -4.96
N LEU A 270 3.58 -8.48 -3.73
CA LEU A 270 2.71 -8.61 -2.57
C LEU A 270 1.96 -7.30 -2.28
N ILE A 271 2.62 -6.15 -2.39
CA ILE A 271 2.02 -4.82 -2.22
C ILE A 271 1.00 -4.53 -3.32
N VAL A 272 1.34 -4.81 -4.58
CA VAL A 272 0.43 -4.61 -5.72
C VAL A 272 -0.78 -5.53 -5.59
N ALA A 273 -0.59 -6.81 -5.25
CA ALA A 273 -1.68 -7.75 -5.04
C ALA A 273 -2.61 -7.30 -3.91
N THR A 274 -2.06 -6.83 -2.79
CA THR A 274 -2.84 -6.27 -1.67
C THR A 274 -3.69 -5.09 -2.12
N TYR A 275 -3.11 -4.17 -2.87
CA TYR A 275 -3.84 -3.00 -3.36
C TYR A 275 -4.91 -3.38 -4.38
N LEU A 276 -4.64 -4.29 -5.30
CA LEU A 276 -5.63 -4.79 -6.27
C LEU A 276 -6.79 -5.51 -5.56
N VAL A 277 -6.49 -6.36 -4.59
CA VAL A 277 -7.53 -7.05 -3.80
C VAL A 277 -8.35 -6.03 -3.01
N PHE A 278 -7.73 -5.01 -2.45
CA PHE A 278 -8.47 -3.91 -1.83
C PHE A 278 -9.44 -3.24 -2.81
N LEU A 279 -9.00 -2.86 -4.01
CA LEU A 279 -9.87 -2.23 -5.00
C LEU A 279 -11.00 -3.14 -5.49
N LEU A 280 -10.75 -4.46 -5.59
CA LEU A 280 -11.68 -5.45 -6.13
C LEU A 280 -12.50 -6.18 -5.06
N SER A 281 -12.25 -5.91 -3.78
CA SER A 281 -12.88 -6.63 -2.66
C SER A 281 -14.41 -6.58 -2.71
N TRP A 282 -15.01 -5.47 -3.13
CA TRP A 282 -16.45 -5.32 -3.30
C TRP A 282 -17.05 -6.23 -4.38
N LEU A 283 -16.26 -6.63 -5.38
CA LEU A 283 -16.66 -7.57 -6.45
C LEU A 283 -16.42 -9.03 -6.02
N ILE A 284 -15.31 -9.27 -5.35
CA ILE A 284 -14.84 -10.62 -5.02
C ILE A 284 -15.63 -11.20 -3.84
N GLN A 285 -16.02 -10.36 -2.88
CA GLN A 285 -16.63 -10.81 -1.64
C GLN A 285 -18.01 -11.47 -1.83
N PRO A 286 -18.98 -10.88 -2.56
CA PRO A 286 -20.29 -11.53 -2.73
C PRO A 286 -20.19 -12.86 -3.46
N THR A 287 -19.28 -12.98 -4.42
CA THR A 287 -19.09 -14.21 -5.20
C THR A 287 -18.42 -15.33 -4.41
N LEU A 288 -17.43 -15.02 -3.57
CA LEU A 288 -16.74 -16.04 -2.79
C LEU A 288 -17.46 -16.41 -1.49
N GLN A 289 -18.16 -15.50 -0.84
CA GLN A 289 -18.97 -15.86 0.33
C GLN A 289 -20.04 -16.90 -0.03
N SER A 290 -20.65 -16.84 -1.20
CA SER A 290 -21.61 -17.85 -1.65
C SER A 290 -20.98 -19.24 -1.82
N PHE A 291 -19.68 -19.36 -2.06
CA PHE A 291 -18.97 -20.65 -2.14
C PHE A 291 -18.58 -21.23 -0.77
N PHE A 292 -18.37 -20.38 0.24
CA PHE A 292 -17.92 -20.81 1.56
C PHE A 292 -19.06 -20.93 2.59
N THR A 293 -20.28 -20.52 2.22
CA THR A 293 -21.51 -20.71 3.05
C THR A 293 -22.30 -21.93 2.65
N LEU A 294 -21.84 -22.72 1.68
CA LEU A 294 -22.31 -24.08 1.35
C LEU A 294 -21.50 -25.11 2.13
#